data_c9efae0a3f61ee5d3db507560e6648f6
#
_entry.id   c9efae0a3f61ee5d3db507560e6648f6
#
_cell.length_a   1.000
_cell.length_b   1.000
_cell.length_c   1.000
_cell.angle_alpha   90.00
_cell.angle_beta   90.00
_cell.angle_gamma   90.00
#
_symmetry.space_group_name_H-M   'P 1'
#
loop_
_entity.id
_entity.type
_entity.pdbx_description
1 polymer ?
#
loop_
_entity_poly.entity_id
_entity_poly.type
_entity_poly.pdbx_seq_one_letter_code
_entity_poly.pdbx_strand_id
1 'polypeptide(L)'
;IKRDIDELFSILPFEVEFFEGKHRYPIHYVGNPTMDEVTAFQAACSETPDEFRLANGLSSKPIIALLAGSRKQEIKDNLPDMIRAAASFPDYQLVLAGAPGISPEYYKEYVGNSDVKIIFNRTYPLLRHAEAALVTSGTATLETALFRVPQAVCYHTPIGKVIAFLKRHVLKVKYISLVNLIADREVVKELVADTMTVEQLSGYDYMASRLGEAGAPGRAAKEMVALLEKSFKK
;
A
#
# COMPACT_ATOMS: atom_id res chain seq x y z
N ILE A 1 -10.89 -22.22 10.68
CA ILE A 1 -11.84 -21.66 9.72
C ILE A 1 -12.94 -22.69 9.43
N LYS A 2 -12.68 -23.82 8.76
CA LYS A 2 -13.70 -24.79 8.33
C LYS A 2 -14.67 -25.29 9.42
N ARG A 3 -14.29 -25.22 10.69
CA ARG A 3 -15.11 -25.71 11.81
C ARG A 3 -15.95 -24.59 12.45
N ASP A 4 -15.44 -23.37 12.41
CA ASP A 4 -15.91 -22.32 13.31
C ASP A 4 -16.38 -21.05 12.56
N ILE A 5 -16.35 -21.06 11.21
CA ILE A 5 -16.78 -19.95 10.35
C ILE A 5 -17.77 -20.47 9.32
N ASP A 6 -18.95 -19.89 9.28
CA ASP A 6 -20.02 -20.25 8.36
C ASP A 6 -19.78 -19.65 6.96
N GLU A 7 -19.38 -18.37 6.90
CA GLU A 7 -19.16 -17.64 5.65
C GLU A 7 -17.89 -16.78 5.75
N LEU A 8 -17.08 -16.77 4.69
CA LEU A 8 -15.84 -15.99 4.63
C LEU A 8 -15.92 -14.98 3.49
N PHE A 9 -15.82 -13.70 3.82
CA PHE A 9 -15.73 -12.61 2.86
C PHE A 9 -14.28 -12.17 2.67
N SER A 10 -13.85 -12.08 1.42
CA SER A 10 -12.49 -11.71 1.06
C SER A 10 -12.45 -10.37 0.31
N ILE A 11 -11.40 -9.60 0.56
CA ILE A 11 -11.13 -8.33 -0.10
C ILE A 11 -9.91 -8.38 -1.04
N LEU A 12 -9.27 -9.54 -1.17
CA LEU A 12 -8.11 -9.74 -2.03
C LEU A 12 -8.38 -10.85 -3.07
N PRO A 13 -8.25 -10.57 -4.37
CA PRO A 13 -8.67 -11.49 -5.42
C PRO A 13 -7.90 -12.83 -5.43
N PHE A 14 -6.62 -12.83 -5.02
CA PHE A 14 -5.82 -14.07 -4.97
C PHE A 14 -6.23 -15.02 -3.83
N GLU A 15 -7.01 -14.55 -2.85
CA GLU A 15 -7.53 -15.38 -1.77
C GLU A 15 -8.58 -16.37 -2.28
N VAL A 16 -9.28 -16.05 -3.37
CA VAL A 16 -10.23 -16.99 -4.01
C VAL A 16 -9.51 -18.28 -4.43
N GLU A 17 -8.44 -18.15 -5.20
CA GLU A 17 -7.66 -19.32 -5.62
C GLU A 17 -7.04 -20.07 -4.42
N PHE A 18 -6.58 -19.33 -3.41
CA PHE A 18 -6.03 -19.94 -2.21
C PHE A 18 -7.06 -20.75 -1.42
N PHE A 19 -8.24 -20.19 -1.15
CA PHE A 19 -9.25 -20.88 -0.34
C PHE A 19 -10.02 -21.91 -1.14
N GLU A 20 -10.52 -21.57 -2.32
CA GLU A 20 -11.32 -22.48 -3.14
C GLU A 20 -10.45 -23.51 -3.85
N GLY A 21 -9.39 -23.08 -4.54
CA GLY A 21 -8.51 -23.96 -5.31
C GLY A 21 -7.72 -24.92 -4.44
N LYS A 22 -7.00 -24.38 -3.44
CA LYS A 22 -6.09 -25.19 -2.60
C LYS A 22 -6.80 -25.86 -1.42
N HIS A 23 -7.72 -25.17 -0.77
CA HIS A 23 -8.35 -25.64 0.48
C HIS A 23 -9.78 -26.15 0.30
N ARG A 24 -10.35 -26.02 -0.90
CA ARG A 24 -11.74 -26.41 -1.22
C ARG A 24 -12.73 -25.82 -0.20
N TYR A 25 -12.53 -24.53 0.12
CA TYR A 25 -13.38 -23.78 1.01
C TYR A 25 -13.95 -22.58 0.26
N PRO A 26 -15.28 -22.50 0.05
CA PRO A 26 -15.90 -21.43 -0.68
C PRO A 26 -15.74 -20.09 0.06
N ILE A 27 -15.51 -19.00 -0.68
CA ILE A 27 -15.45 -17.65 -0.13
C ILE A 27 -16.19 -16.67 -1.03
N HIS A 28 -16.54 -15.51 -0.46
CA HIS A 28 -17.18 -14.42 -1.18
C HIS A 28 -16.17 -13.32 -1.43
N TYR A 29 -15.72 -13.15 -2.67
CA TYR A 29 -14.90 -11.99 -3.03
C TYR A 29 -15.80 -10.77 -3.28
N VAL A 30 -15.68 -9.75 -2.43
CA VAL A 30 -16.54 -8.55 -2.45
C VAL A 30 -15.85 -7.31 -3.03
N GLY A 31 -14.59 -7.42 -3.42
CA GLY A 31 -13.75 -6.31 -3.85
C GLY A 31 -12.97 -5.71 -2.68
N ASN A 32 -12.19 -4.67 -2.95
CA ASN A 32 -11.29 -4.09 -1.96
C ASN A 32 -11.75 -2.69 -1.55
N PRO A 33 -12.02 -2.42 -0.25
CA PRO A 33 -12.47 -1.12 0.23
C PRO A 33 -11.49 0.05 -0.07
N THR A 34 -10.19 -0.22 -0.21
CA THR A 34 -9.21 0.81 -0.58
C THR A 34 -9.54 1.43 -1.95
N MET A 35 -10.14 0.64 -2.86
CA MET A 35 -10.59 1.16 -4.15
C MET A 35 -11.69 2.21 -3.98
N ASP A 36 -12.63 1.97 -3.06
CA ASP A 36 -13.71 2.91 -2.75
C ASP A 36 -13.16 4.22 -2.17
N GLU A 37 -12.27 4.12 -1.19
CA GLU A 37 -11.65 5.25 -0.51
C GLU A 37 -10.85 6.13 -1.49
N VAL A 38 -9.99 5.52 -2.30
CA VAL A 38 -9.16 6.25 -3.28
C VAL A 38 -10.05 6.88 -4.36
N THR A 39 -11.05 6.16 -4.87
CA THR A 39 -11.96 6.67 -5.90
C THR A 39 -12.76 7.86 -5.37
N ALA A 40 -13.32 7.74 -4.16
CA ALA A 40 -14.05 8.83 -3.52
C ALA A 40 -13.17 10.07 -3.28
N PHE A 41 -11.94 9.86 -2.80
CA PHE A 41 -10.99 10.95 -2.62
C PHE A 41 -10.65 11.63 -3.94
N GLN A 42 -10.32 10.88 -4.99
CA GLN A 42 -9.97 11.44 -6.29
C GLN A 42 -11.11 12.24 -6.91
N ALA A 43 -12.35 11.82 -6.72
CA ALA A 43 -13.54 12.53 -7.20
C ALA A 43 -13.80 13.83 -6.41
N ALA A 44 -13.50 13.86 -5.12
CA ALA A 44 -13.77 15.01 -4.24
C ALA A 44 -12.62 16.03 -4.18
N CYS A 45 -11.37 15.61 -4.42
CA CYS A 45 -10.21 16.44 -4.23
C CYS A 45 -9.97 17.40 -5.41
N SER A 46 -10.13 18.70 -5.16
CA SER A 46 -9.86 19.78 -6.10
C SER A 46 -8.53 20.52 -5.82
N GLU A 47 -7.81 20.14 -4.76
CA GLU A 47 -6.55 20.79 -4.36
C GLU A 47 -5.51 20.71 -5.48
N THR A 48 -4.96 21.85 -5.86
CA THR A 48 -3.90 21.95 -6.86
C THR A 48 -2.52 21.65 -6.26
N PRO A 49 -1.50 21.31 -7.08
CA PRO A 49 -0.13 21.10 -6.59
C PRO A 49 0.44 22.31 -5.83
N ASP A 50 0.14 23.52 -6.27
CA ASP A 50 0.66 24.74 -5.62
C ASP A 50 -0.03 25.00 -4.28
N GLU A 51 -1.33 24.79 -4.19
CA GLU A 51 -2.07 24.86 -2.90
C GLU A 51 -1.54 23.82 -1.92
N PHE A 52 -1.33 22.59 -2.36
CA PHE A 52 -0.75 21.54 -1.53
C PHE A 52 0.65 21.91 -1.01
N ARG A 53 1.51 22.42 -1.91
CA ARG A 53 2.87 22.86 -1.52
C ARG A 53 2.83 24.01 -0.53
N LEU A 54 2.04 25.03 -0.81
CA LEU A 54 1.89 26.19 0.06
C LEU A 54 1.40 25.79 1.46
N ALA A 55 0.34 24.98 1.52
CA ALA A 55 -0.25 24.53 2.79
C ALA A 55 0.71 23.70 3.67
N ASN A 56 1.70 23.05 3.06
CA ASN A 56 2.63 22.17 3.76
C ASN A 56 4.08 22.75 3.84
N GLY A 57 4.29 23.99 3.41
CA GLY A 57 5.60 24.65 3.44
C GLY A 57 6.64 23.93 2.57
N LEU A 58 6.20 23.40 1.42
CA LEU A 58 7.03 22.67 0.47
C LEU A 58 7.59 23.60 -0.62
N SER A 59 8.73 23.23 -1.18
CA SER A 59 9.33 23.92 -2.32
C SER A 59 8.66 23.53 -3.64
N SER A 60 9.11 24.11 -4.74
CA SER A 60 8.69 23.74 -6.11
C SER A 60 9.32 22.44 -6.62
N LYS A 61 10.27 21.84 -5.88
CA LYS A 61 10.89 20.57 -6.27
C LYS A 61 9.86 19.44 -6.38
N PRO A 62 10.06 18.48 -7.28
CA PRO A 62 9.26 17.26 -7.32
C PRO A 62 9.37 16.50 -5.97
N ILE A 63 8.34 15.75 -5.65
CA ILE A 63 8.20 15.10 -4.33
C ILE A 63 8.50 13.62 -4.43
N ILE A 64 9.40 13.13 -3.57
CA ILE A 64 9.47 11.71 -3.21
C ILE A 64 8.70 11.53 -1.90
N ALA A 65 7.60 10.78 -1.94
CA ALA A 65 6.83 10.44 -0.76
C ALA A 65 7.49 9.29 0.01
N LEU A 66 7.61 9.42 1.33
CA LEU A 66 8.09 8.37 2.22
C LEU A 66 6.92 7.84 3.05
N LEU A 67 6.56 6.57 2.87
CA LEU A 67 5.54 5.88 3.64
C LEU A 67 6.22 4.78 4.48
N ALA A 68 6.76 5.18 5.61
CA ALA A 68 7.64 4.34 6.43
C ALA A 68 6.92 3.29 7.28
N GLY A 69 5.59 3.17 7.14
CA GLY A 69 4.76 2.25 7.90
C GLY A 69 3.94 2.94 8.99
N SER A 70 3.07 2.16 9.62
CA SER A 70 2.16 2.64 10.67
C SER A 70 2.54 2.20 12.09
N ARG A 71 3.55 1.36 12.22
CA ARG A 71 4.04 0.85 13.50
C ARG A 71 5.42 1.41 13.82
N LYS A 72 5.68 1.67 15.10
CA LYS A 72 6.98 2.19 15.57
C LYS A 72 8.16 1.36 15.05
N GLN A 73 8.05 0.03 15.08
CA GLN A 73 9.11 -0.85 14.60
C GLN A 73 9.36 -0.69 13.10
N GLU A 74 8.30 -0.62 12.30
CA GLU A 74 8.41 -0.40 10.85
C GLU A 74 9.13 0.92 10.52
N ILE A 75 8.75 1.99 11.21
CA ILE A 75 9.34 3.32 11.07
C ILE A 75 10.83 3.28 11.43
N LYS A 76 11.16 2.72 12.60
CA LYS A 76 12.54 2.56 13.06
C LYS A 76 13.40 1.81 12.05
N ASP A 77 12.87 0.73 11.47
CA ASP A 77 13.62 -0.16 10.62
C ASP A 77 13.76 0.37 9.17
N ASN A 78 12.73 1.05 8.65
CA ASN A 78 12.69 1.45 7.24
C ASN A 78 13.06 2.92 7.00
N LEU A 79 12.63 3.85 7.87
CA LEU A 79 12.76 5.29 7.60
C LEU A 79 14.21 5.76 7.40
N PRO A 80 15.20 5.33 8.21
CA PRO A 80 16.59 5.73 8.00
C PRO A 80 17.14 5.28 6.63
N ASP A 81 16.77 4.09 6.19
CA ASP A 81 17.21 3.55 4.90
C ASP A 81 16.52 4.23 3.73
N MET A 82 15.23 4.55 3.85
CA MET A 82 14.49 5.33 2.87
C MET A 82 15.11 6.71 2.68
N ILE A 83 15.42 7.42 3.77
CA ILE A 83 16.06 8.75 3.73
C ILE A 83 17.43 8.65 3.06
N ARG A 84 18.25 7.67 3.43
CA ARG A 84 19.58 7.46 2.86
C ARG A 84 19.52 7.15 1.36
N ALA A 85 18.59 6.31 0.93
CA ALA A 85 18.40 5.99 -0.49
C ALA A 85 17.92 7.22 -1.27
N ALA A 86 16.95 7.97 -0.74
CA ALA A 86 16.39 9.15 -1.38
C ALA A 86 17.37 10.34 -1.42
N ALA A 87 18.36 10.39 -0.53
CA ALA A 87 19.40 11.41 -0.55
C ALA A 87 20.27 11.43 -1.83
N SER A 88 20.23 10.33 -2.61
CA SER A 88 20.87 10.26 -3.94
C SER A 88 20.14 11.09 -5.00
N PHE A 89 18.98 11.66 -4.70
CA PHE A 89 18.15 12.45 -5.60
C PHE A 89 17.98 13.90 -5.10
N PRO A 90 19.04 14.75 -5.16
CA PRO A 90 19.03 16.10 -4.55
C PRO A 90 18.05 17.07 -5.22
N ASP A 91 17.61 16.78 -6.44
CA ASP A 91 16.62 17.58 -7.18
C ASP A 91 15.19 17.36 -6.67
N TYR A 92 14.97 16.37 -5.82
CA TYR A 92 13.69 16.09 -5.20
C TYR A 92 13.65 16.60 -3.76
N GLN A 93 12.45 16.87 -3.27
CA GLN A 93 12.18 17.07 -1.85
C GLN A 93 11.55 15.82 -1.24
N LEU A 94 11.95 15.50 -0.02
CA LEU A 94 11.45 14.33 0.70
C LEU A 94 10.29 14.75 1.61
N VAL A 95 9.16 14.08 1.45
CA VAL A 95 7.98 14.33 2.27
C VAL A 95 7.51 13.02 2.90
N LEU A 96 7.56 12.97 4.23
CA LEU A 96 7.15 11.83 5.02
C LEU A 96 5.67 11.93 5.40
N ALA A 97 4.89 10.90 5.06
CA ALA A 97 3.55 10.73 5.59
C ALA A 97 3.61 10.22 7.02
N GLY A 98 3.29 11.08 7.98
CA GLY A 98 3.18 10.70 9.39
C GLY A 98 1.93 9.85 9.63
N ALA A 99 2.10 8.67 10.21
CA ALA A 99 1.01 7.75 10.51
C ALA A 99 0.16 8.27 11.69
N PRO A 100 -1.17 8.07 11.66
CA PRO A 100 -2.02 8.37 12.80
C PRO A 100 -1.56 7.62 14.06
N GLY A 101 -1.51 8.31 15.21
CA GLY A 101 -1.11 7.70 16.48
C GLY A 101 0.40 7.60 16.72
N ILE A 102 1.23 8.06 15.79
CA ILE A 102 2.69 8.22 16.00
C ILE A 102 2.99 9.71 16.17
N SER A 103 3.67 10.06 17.27
CA SER A 103 3.97 11.46 17.56
C SER A 103 5.07 12.03 16.64
N PRO A 104 5.06 13.35 16.37
CA PRO A 104 6.11 14.02 15.59
C PRO A 104 7.51 13.82 16.20
N GLU A 105 7.61 13.75 17.53
CA GLU A 105 8.87 13.56 18.26
C GLU A 105 9.50 12.21 17.92
N TYR A 106 8.68 11.17 17.78
CA TYR A 106 9.17 9.84 17.41
C TYR A 106 9.83 9.85 16.03
N TYR A 107 9.25 10.56 15.07
CA TYR A 107 9.85 10.66 13.74
C TYR A 107 11.16 11.46 13.76
N LYS A 108 11.27 12.51 14.60
CA LYS A 108 12.48 13.32 14.70
C LYS A 108 13.72 12.52 15.09
N GLU A 109 13.56 11.45 15.84
CA GLU A 109 14.67 10.55 16.19
C GLU A 109 15.34 9.94 14.95
N TYR A 110 14.56 9.68 13.89
CA TYR A 110 15.03 8.99 12.67
C TYR A 110 15.26 9.93 11.49
N VAL A 111 14.56 11.04 11.45
CA VAL A 111 14.78 12.10 10.43
C VAL A 111 16.08 12.86 10.69
N GLY A 112 16.44 13.06 11.96
CA GLY A 112 17.67 13.74 12.35
C GLY A 112 17.77 15.14 11.75
N ASN A 113 18.93 15.44 11.14
CA ASN A 113 19.21 16.73 10.48
C ASN A 113 18.88 16.72 8.98
N SER A 114 18.18 15.71 8.47
CA SER A 114 17.79 15.68 7.06
C SER A 114 16.68 16.69 6.76
N ASP A 115 16.64 17.20 5.52
CA ASP A 115 15.59 18.14 5.07
C ASP A 115 14.34 17.38 4.64
N VAL A 116 13.80 16.52 5.54
CA VAL A 116 12.56 15.78 5.33
C VAL A 116 11.41 16.55 5.97
N LYS A 117 10.41 16.88 5.18
CA LYS A 117 9.16 17.46 5.69
C LYS A 117 8.23 16.35 6.16
N ILE A 118 7.65 16.50 7.35
CA ILE A 118 6.70 15.53 7.91
C ILE A 118 5.31 16.14 7.85
N ILE A 119 4.37 15.45 7.21
CA ILE A 119 2.97 15.87 7.15
C ILE A 119 2.08 14.77 7.73
N PHE A 120 1.03 15.17 8.44
CA PHE A 120 0.11 14.25 9.11
C PHE A 120 -1.30 14.35 8.52
N ASN A 121 -2.01 13.23 8.50
CA ASN A 121 -3.40 13.14 8.01
C ASN A 121 -3.59 13.62 6.57
N ARG A 122 -2.54 13.57 5.76
CA ARG A 122 -2.52 14.05 4.37
C ARG A 122 -1.86 13.05 3.41
N THR A 123 -1.97 11.76 3.68
CA THR A 123 -1.32 10.72 2.85
C THR A 123 -1.88 10.72 1.42
N TYR A 124 -3.19 10.80 1.23
CA TYR A 124 -3.78 10.83 -0.11
C TYR A 124 -3.46 12.10 -0.88
N PRO A 125 -3.58 13.33 -0.31
CA PRO A 125 -3.04 14.52 -0.96
C PRO A 125 -1.56 14.42 -1.32
N LEU A 126 -0.73 13.86 -0.43
CA LEU A 126 0.69 13.63 -0.74
C LEU A 126 0.87 12.69 -1.94
N LEU A 127 0.20 11.54 -1.96
CA LEU A 127 0.29 10.60 -3.07
C LEU A 127 -0.21 11.21 -4.39
N ARG A 128 -1.26 12.04 -4.35
CA ARG A 128 -1.77 12.74 -5.53
C ARG A 128 -0.74 13.66 -6.19
N HIS A 129 0.18 14.21 -5.40
CA HIS A 129 1.17 15.21 -5.86
C HIS A 129 2.62 14.70 -5.83
N ALA A 130 2.83 13.41 -5.52
CA ALA A 130 4.15 12.80 -5.51
C ALA A 130 4.54 12.30 -6.92
N GLU A 131 5.80 12.53 -7.28
CA GLU A 131 6.41 11.97 -8.50
C GLU A 131 6.85 10.51 -8.30
N ALA A 132 7.17 10.16 -7.05
CA ALA A 132 7.68 8.87 -6.67
C ALA A 132 7.42 8.57 -5.20
N ALA A 133 7.51 7.28 -4.81
CA ALA A 133 7.35 6.89 -3.42
C ALA A 133 8.30 5.77 -3.00
N LEU A 134 8.78 5.84 -1.76
CA LEU A 134 9.37 4.71 -1.03
C LEU A 134 8.34 4.25 0.00
N VAL A 135 7.94 2.99 -0.08
CA VAL A 135 6.77 2.51 0.66
C VAL A 135 7.11 1.23 1.43
N THR A 136 6.85 1.22 2.73
CA THR A 136 6.92 -0.01 3.52
C THR A 136 5.84 -1.00 3.05
N SER A 137 6.21 -2.26 2.92
CA SER A 137 5.28 -3.31 2.50
C SER A 137 4.03 -3.38 3.39
N GLY A 138 2.85 -3.31 2.78
CA GLY A 138 1.55 -3.29 3.43
C GLY A 138 0.47 -2.71 2.51
N THR A 139 -0.66 -2.30 3.07
CA THR A 139 -1.77 -1.67 2.33
C THR A 139 -1.36 -0.38 1.63
N ALA A 140 -0.40 0.35 2.18
CA ALA A 140 0.13 1.57 1.56
C ALA A 140 0.70 1.35 0.15
N THR A 141 1.20 0.14 -0.16
CA THR A 141 1.65 -0.18 -1.53
C THR A 141 0.49 -0.22 -2.51
N LEU A 142 -0.67 -0.71 -2.08
CA LEU A 142 -1.88 -0.72 -2.89
C LEU A 142 -2.42 0.69 -3.11
N GLU A 143 -2.52 1.49 -2.04
CA GLU A 143 -2.93 2.89 -2.12
C GLU A 143 -2.04 3.67 -3.09
N THR A 144 -0.72 3.58 -2.94
CA THR A 144 0.26 4.24 -3.81
C THR A 144 0.08 3.84 -5.28
N ALA A 145 -0.17 2.56 -5.56
CA ALA A 145 -0.41 2.08 -6.91
C ALA A 145 -1.74 2.58 -7.50
N LEU A 146 -2.80 2.70 -6.69
CA LEU A 146 -4.09 3.26 -7.11
C LEU A 146 -4.01 4.76 -7.40
N PHE A 147 -3.11 5.49 -6.74
CA PHE A 147 -2.73 6.86 -7.12
C PHE A 147 -1.80 6.92 -8.34
N ARG A 148 -1.38 5.77 -8.89
CA ARG A 148 -0.48 5.65 -10.04
C ARG A 148 0.91 6.24 -9.80
N VAL A 149 1.35 6.30 -8.53
CA VAL A 149 2.67 6.79 -8.17
C VAL A 149 3.70 5.66 -8.31
N PRO A 150 4.75 5.83 -9.12
CA PRO A 150 5.86 4.89 -9.19
C PRO A 150 6.45 4.67 -7.80
N GLN A 151 6.66 3.42 -7.39
CA GLN A 151 7.12 3.12 -6.04
C GLN A 151 8.19 2.04 -5.99
N ALA A 152 9.07 2.15 -5.01
CA ALA A 152 9.90 1.06 -4.55
C ALA A 152 9.42 0.59 -3.16
N VAL A 153 9.21 -0.72 -3.01
CA VAL A 153 8.71 -1.31 -1.77
C VAL A 153 9.88 -1.67 -0.88
N CYS A 154 9.93 -1.02 0.29
CA CYS A 154 10.93 -1.25 1.31
C CYS A 154 10.42 -2.27 2.32
N TYR A 155 11.22 -3.28 2.56
CA TYR A 155 10.91 -4.32 3.53
C TYR A 155 12.15 -4.64 4.35
N HIS A 156 12.13 -4.24 5.62
CA HIS A 156 13.17 -4.60 6.56
C HIS A 156 12.76 -5.83 7.37
N THR A 157 13.64 -6.82 7.46
CA THR A 157 13.49 -7.91 8.43
C THR A 157 14.77 -8.03 9.25
N PRO A 158 14.67 -8.12 10.58
CA PRO A 158 15.84 -8.31 11.45
C PRO A 158 16.65 -9.58 11.09
N ILE A 159 16.03 -10.50 10.38
CA ILE A 159 16.57 -11.79 9.99
C ILE A 159 16.69 -11.88 8.44
N GLY A 160 16.86 -10.75 7.77
CA GLY A 160 16.76 -10.63 6.30
C GLY A 160 17.61 -11.66 5.53
N LYS A 161 18.83 -11.97 5.98
CA LYS A 161 19.66 -12.99 5.34
C LYS A 161 19.13 -14.41 5.55
N VAL A 162 18.56 -14.72 6.71
CA VAL A 162 17.97 -16.03 7.02
C VAL A 162 16.62 -16.19 6.33
N ILE A 163 15.80 -15.14 6.29
CA ILE A 163 14.52 -15.16 5.59
C ILE A 163 14.72 -15.21 4.07
N ALA A 164 15.71 -14.51 3.51
CA ALA A 164 16.06 -14.63 2.10
C ALA A 164 16.50 -16.07 1.74
N PHE A 165 17.23 -16.71 2.64
CA PHE A 165 17.61 -18.13 2.49
C PHE A 165 16.40 -19.06 2.63
N LEU A 166 15.55 -18.86 3.64
CA LEU A 166 14.31 -19.62 3.87
C LEU A 166 13.27 -19.37 2.78
N LYS A 167 13.14 -18.14 2.28
CA LYS A 167 12.25 -17.77 1.17
C LYS A 167 12.59 -18.58 -0.09
N ARG A 168 13.87 -18.81 -0.34
CA ARG A 168 14.35 -19.59 -1.48
C ARG A 168 14.04 -21.08 -1.37
N HIS A 169 13.85 -21.63 -0.15
CA HIS A 169 13.79 -23.07 0.10
C HIS A 169 12.52 -23.54 0.82
N VAL A 170 11.81 -22.67 1.55
CA VAL A 170 10.70 -23.07 2.43
C VAL A 170 9.41 -22.28 2.19
N LEU A 171 9.48 -20.98 1.92
CA LEU A 171 8.28 -20.16 1.69
C LEU A 171 7.95 -20.14 0.20
N LYS A 172 6.84 -20.77 -0.18
CA LYS A 172 6.29 -20.75 -1.56
C LYS A 172 5.59 -19.43 -1.93
N VAL A 173 5.89 -18.33 -1.23
CA VAL A 173 5.31 -17.01 -1.54
C VAL A 173 6.20 -16.30 -2.55
N LYS A 174 5.68 -16.07 -3.74
CA LYS A 174 6.39 -15.48 -4.87
C LYS A 174 6.68 -14.00 -4.67
N TYR A 175 5.75 -13.25 -4.05
CA TYR A 175 5.80 -11.81 -3.83
C TYR A 175 5.46 -11.44 -2.39
N ILE A 176 5.87 -10.24 -1.96
CA ILE A 176 5.61 -9.71 -0.60
C ILE A 176 4.60 -8.55 -0.65
N SER A 177 4.69 -7.68 -1.68
CA SER A 177 3.78 -6.55 -1.81
C SER A 177 2.41 -6.99 -2.31
N LEU A 178 1.36 -6.32 -1.82
CA LEU A 178 -0.01 -6.57 -2.31
C LEU A 178 -0.14 -6.31 -3.80
N VAL A 179 0.59 -5.33 -4.33
CA VAL A 179 0.58 -5.00 -5.76
C VAL A 179 1.02 -6.19 -6.60
N ASN A 180 2.17 -6.80 -6.27
CA ASN A 180 2.69 -7.95 -7.00
C ASN A 180 1.84 -9.21 -6.78
N LEU A 181 1.32 -9.41 -5.56
CA LEU A 181 0.42 -10.52 -5.24
C LEU A 181 -0.90 -10.45 -6.03
N ILE A 182 -1.51 -9.27 -6.11
CA ILE A 182 -2.77 -9.07 -6.85
C ILE A 182 -2.54 -9.22 -8.36
N ALA A 183 -1.45 -8.68 -8.87
CA ALA A 183 -1.10 -8.77 -10.28
C ALA A 183 -0.56 -10.15 -10.70
N ASP A 184 -0.17 -11.01 -9.75
CA ASP A 184 0.56 -12.28 -9.94
C ASP A 184 1.81 -12.14 -10.82
N ARG A 185 2.43 -10.97 -10.77
CA ARG A 185 3.70 -10.67 -11.46
C ARG A 185 4.44 -9.54 -10.75
N GLU A 186 5.73 -9.39 -11.06
CA GLU A 186 6.49 -8.24 -10.58
C GLU A 186 6.03 -6.98 -11.32
N VAL A 187 5.35 -6.09 -10.61
CA VAL A 187 4.91 -4.76 -11.06
C VAL A 187 5.73 -3.69 -10.36
N VAL A 188 6.05 -3.91 -9.09
CA VAL A 188 6.88 -3.03 -8.28
C VAL A 188 8.11 -3.77 -7.80
N LYS A 189 9.24 -3.08 -7.72
CA LYS A 189 10.45 -3.63 -7.12
C LYS A 189 10.24 -3.86 -5.62
N GLU A 190 10.46 -5.09 -5.21
CA GLU A 190 10.50 -5.46 -3.80
C GLU A 190 11.96 -5.53 -3.37
N LEU A 191 12.34 -4.70 -2.41
CA LEU A 191 13.70 -4.47 -1.91
C LEU A 191 14.55 -3.52 -2.78
N VAL A 192 14.62 -2.28 -2.30
CA VAL A 192 15.63 -1.25 -2.52
C VAL A 192 15.97 -0.89 -3.96
N ALA A 193 15.45 0.27 -4.33
CA ALA A 193 16.07 1.26 -5.20
C ALA A 193 16.84 0.74 -6.42
N ASP A 194 16.15 0.47 -7.51
CA ASP A 194 16.69 0.77 -8.83
C ASP A 194 15.55 1.05 -9.81
N THR A 195 15.58 2.27 -10.36
CA THR A 195 14.81 2.75 -11.50
C THR A 195 13.31 2.44 -11.52
N MET A 196 12.53 3.45 -11.13
CA MET A 196 11.11 3.53 -11.44
C MET A 196 10.92 3.61 -12.95
N THR A 197 10.14 2.68 -13.52
CA THR A 197 9.96 2.57 -14.96
C THR A 197 8.51 2.79 -15.38
N VAL A 198 8.29 3.16 -16.63
CA VAL A 198 6.96 3.25 -17.27
C VAL A 198 6.19 1.93 -17.17
N GLU A 199 6.90 0.80 -17.12
CA GLU A 199 6.33 -0.54 -16.94
C GLU A 199 5.58 -0.72 -15.62
N GLN A 200 5.96 0.00 -14.55
CA GLN A 200 5.21 -0.01 -13.29
C GLN A 200 3.79 0.55 -13.47
N LEU A 201 3.64 1.66 -14.21
CA LEU A 201 2.33 2.29 -14.42
C LEU A 201 1.37 1.38 -15.20
N SER A 202 1.84 0.69 -16.24
CA SER A 202 1.03 -0.27 -16.99
C SER A 202 0.64 -1.48 -16.12
N GLY A 203 1.51 -1.87 -15.19
CA GLY A 203 1.22 -2.91 -14.21
C GLY A 203 0.14 -2.51 -13.21
N TYR A 204 0.04 -1.22 -12.86
CA TYR A 204 -1.01 -0.72 -11.96
C TYR A 204 -2.40 -0.78 -12.59
N ASP A 205 -2.53 -0.49 -13.88
CA ASP A 205 -3.81 -0.65 -14.58
C ASP A 205 -4.28 -2.11 -14.58
N TYR A 206 -3.37 -3.05 -14.82
CA TYR A 206 -3.66 -4.47 -14.72
C TYR A 206 -4.02 -4.89 -13.29
N MET A 207 -3.28 -4.42 -12.28
CA MET A 207 -3.62 -4.67 -10.88
C MET A 207 -5.00 -4.11 -10.52
N ALA A 208 -5.31 -2.86 -10.92
CA ALA A 208 -6.60 -2.22 -10.67
C ALA A 208 -7.75 -3.02 -11.32
N SER A 209 -7.56 -3.53 -12.54
CA SER A 209 -8.56 -4.40 -13.20
C SER A 209 -8.81 -5.70 -12.43
N ARG A 210 -7.79 -6.24 -11.75
CA ARG A 210 -7.92 -7.44 -10.90
C ARG A 210 -8.67 -7.18 -9.60
N LEU A 211 -8.59 -5.97 -9.05
CA LEU A 211 -9.37 -5.55 -7.88
C LEU A 211 -10.84 -5.34 -8.20
N GLY A 212 -11.17 -5.08 -9.46
CA GLY A 212 -12.51 -4.76 -9.89
C GLY A 212 -12.91 -3.32 -9.53
N GLU A 213 -14.21 -3.05 -9.64
CA GLU A 213 -14.78 -1.72 -9.43
C GLU A 213 -15.00 -1.42 -7.94
N ALA A 214 -15.10 -0.13 -7.60
CA ALA A 214 -15.56 0.36 -6.31
C ALA A 214 -16.95 -0.22 -5.94
N GLY A 215 -17.33 -0.16 -4.67
CA GLY A 215 -18.62 -0.70 -4.17
C GLY A 215 -18.48 -1.96 -3.32
N ALA A 216 -17.27 -2.30 -2.88
CA ALA A 216 -17.00 -3.48 -2.05
C ALA A 216 -17.87 -3.55 -0.78
N PRO A 217 -18.03 -2.47 0.01
CA PRO A 217 -18.89 -2.50 1.20
C PRO A 217 -20.35 -2.82 0.86
N GLY A 218 -20.87 -2.26 -0.23
CA GLY A 218 -22.23 -2.51 -0.68
C GLY A 218 -22.46 -3.94 -1.18
N ARG A 219 -21.49 -4.53 -1.88
CA ARG A 219 -21.55 -5.95 -2.29
C ARG A 219 -21.52 -6.87 -1.09
N ALA A 220 -20.61 -6.64 -0.15
CA ALA A 220 -20.54 -7.40 1.09
C ALA A 220 -21.86 -7.36 1.87
N ALA A 221 -22.43 -6.15 2.07
CA ALA A 221 -23.70 -6.00 2.79
C ALA A 221 -24.85 -6.75 2.11
N LYS A 222 -24.97 -6.66 0.78
CA LYS A 222 -26.02 -7.38 0.03
C LYS A 222 -25.88 -8.89 0.18
N GLU A 223 -24.66 -9.43 0.06
CA GLU A 223 -24.43 -10.87 0.20
C GLU A 223 -24.70 -11.34 1.62
N MET A 224 -24.25 -10.61 2.65
CA MET A 224 -24.54 -10.92 4.05
C MET A 224 -26.05 -10.97 4.34
N VAL A 225 -26.82 -9.98 3.89
CA VAL A 225 -28.28 -9.98 4.05
C VAL A 225 -28.93 -11.15 3.34
N ALA A 226 -28.53 -11.45 2.09
CA ALA A 226 -29.06 -12.59 1.34
C ALA A 226 -28.78 -13.96 2.00
N LEU A 227 -27.63 -14.09 2.65
CA LEU A 227 -27.26 -15.31 3.40
C LEU A 227 -28.11 -15.45 4.67
N LEU A 228 -28.29 -14.34 5.41
CA LEU A 228 -29.17 -14.33 6.59
C LEU A 228 -30.61 -14.69 6.23
N GLU A 229 -31.19 -14.12 5.17
CA GLU A 229 -32.55 -14.45 4.72
C GLU A 229 -32.71 -15.95 4.36
N LYS A 230 -31.70 -16.57 3.79
CA LYS A 230 -31.70 -18.01 3.51
C LYS A 230 -31.63 -18.84 4.78
N SER A 231 -30.92 -18.38 5.81
CA SER A 231 -30.79 -19.12 7.08
C SER A 231 -32.09 -19.11 7.89
N PHE A 232 -32.90 -18.03 7.78
CA PHE A 232 -34.21 -17.96 8.45
C PHE A 232 -35.33 -18.75 7.75
N LYS A 233 -35.08 -19.20 6.50
CA LYS A 233 -36.06 -20.03 5.75
C LYS A 233 -35.83 -21.52 5.88
N LYS A 234 -34.84 -21.95 6.62
CA LYS A 234 -34.58 -23.36 6.99
C LYS A 234 -35.04 -23.62 8.41
#